data_47994cee2a689f23e4f9e232ba2ddfd0
#
_entry.id   47994cee2a689f23e4f9e232ba2ddfd0
#
_cell.length_a   1.000
_cell.length_b   1.000
_cell.length_c   1.000
_cell.angle_alpha   90.00
_cell.angle_beta   90.00
_cell.angle_gamma   90.00
#
_symmetry.space_group_name_H-M   'P 1'
#
loop_
_entity.id
_entity.type
_entity.pdbx_description
1 polymer ?
#
loop_
_entity_poly.entity_id
_entity_poly.type
_entity_poly.pdbx_seq_one_letter_code
_entity_poly.pdbx_strand_id
1 'polypeptide(L)'
;LSPSSAASDVYKRQGQGRIQMNVLVINCGSSSLKFQLIDSETEKCIAKGLCERIGIEGSQITYTPDGGEKEQTVTPMPDHTEAIRLVLEALTNEKTGVVKSLDEIGAVGHRIVHGGEKFAASTIITDEVMKAIEECNDLAPLHNPANLIGINACKKLMPTTPMVAVFDTAFHQTMPEEAYMYGLPYEYYEKYKIRRYGFHGTSHSYVSKKAAEVLGKKYEDLKIIVCHLGNGASVSAVKNGKCVDTSMGLTPLEGLIMGTRSGDIDPAIMEFIAHKEGKNIDEIMTVLNKKSGVYGLSNNLSSDFRDLEAGYNNGDAHCIRTMNTYCYRVAKYIGSYVAAMNGVDVICFTAGIGENAPLVRSLVCEHLGFLGVSIDEEANHKRGEEIAISTPDSKTTVMVIPTNEELTIARETVSLVK
;
A
#
# COMPACT_ATOMS: atom_id res chain seq x y z
N LEU A 1 -12.09 -32.27 -30.68
CA LEU A 1 -11.38 -32.06 -29.43
C LEU A 1 -12.09 -30.97 -28.60
N SER A 2 -12.48 -31.30 -27.36
CA SER A 2 -13.28 -30.43 -26.51
C SER A 2 -12.44 -29.25 -25.96
N PRO A 3 -13.05 -28.07 -25.70
CA PRO A 3 -12.33 -26.87 -25.22
C PRO A 3 -11.67 -27.02 -23.85
N SER A 4 -11.95 -28.09 -23.11
CA SER A 4 -11.38 -28.31 -21.76
C SER A 4 -9.93 -28.78 -21.73
N SER A 5 -9.43 -29.36 -22.84
CA SER A 5 -8.06 -29.87 -22.93
C SER A 5 -7.04 -28.74 -23.18
N ALA A 6 -7.44 -27.72 -23.95
CA ALA A 6 -6.56 -26.59 -24.28
C ALA A 6 -6.31 -25.67 -23.06
N ALA A 7 -7.34 -25.48 -22.18
CA ALA A 7 -7.20 -24.69 -20.97
C ALA A 7 -6.30 -25.38 -19.93
N SER A 8 -6.38 -26.71 -19.82
CA SER A 8 -5.53 -27.49 -18.92
C SER A 8 -4.07 -27.52 -19.37
N ASP A 9 -3.81 -27.49 -20.68
CA ASP A 9 -2.46 -27.47 -21.22
C ASP A 9 -1.79 -26.10 -21.14
N VAL A 10 -2.56 -25.02 -21.19
CA VAL A 10 -2.06 -23.66 -20.93
C VAL A 10 -1.69 -23.50 -19.47
N TYR A 11 -2.49 -24.03 -18.54
CA TYR A 11 -2.18 -24.02 -17.11
C TYR A 11 -0.96 -24.91 -16.77
N LYS A 12 -0.81 -26.05 -17.44
CA LYS A 12 0.37 -26.92 -17.26
C LYS A 12 1.64 -26.33 -17.86
N ARG A 13 1.54 -25.53 -18.93
CA ARG A 13 2.71 -24.81 -19.50
C ARG A 13 3.14 -23.61 -18.68
N GLN A 14 2.24 -22.99 -17.89
CA GLN A 14 2.61 -21.94 -16.95
C GLN A 14 3.31 -22.49 -15.69
N GLY A 15 3.20 -23.78 -15.39
CA GLY A 15 3.87 -24.43 -14.25
C GLY A 15 5.27 -24.99 -14.55
N GLN A 16 5.65 -25.11 -15.83
CA GLN A 16 6.97 -25.62 -16.22
C GLN A 16 7.91 -24.47 -16.53
N GLY A 17 8.66 -24.02 -15.53
CA GLY A 17 9.75 -23.06 -15.71
C GLY A 17 9.82 -21.92 -14.69
N ARG A 18 9.09 -21.98 -13.58
CA ARG A 18 9.36 -21.06 -12.47
C ARG A 18 10.66 -21.48 -11.79
N ILE A 19 11.72 -20.73 -12.08
CA ILE A 19 12.99 -20.89 -11.38
C ILE A 19 12.72 -20.57 -9.90
N GLN A 20 12.95 -21.53 -9.02
CA GLN A 20 12.89 -21.29 -7.58
C GLN A 20 13.91 -20.23 -7.21
N MET A 21 13.48 -19.21 -6.51
CA MET A 21 14.29 -18.08 -6.11
C MET A 21 13.82 -17.53 -4.77
N ASN A 22 14.76 -17.25 -3.88
CA ASN A 22 14.48 -16.49 -2.68
C ASN A 22 14.61 -15.00 -3.00
N VAL A 23 13.54 -14.26 -2.79
CA VAL A 23 13.49 -12.81 -3.05
C VAL A 23 13.50 -12.07 -1.72
N LEU A 24 14.49 -11.20 -1.55
CA LEU A 24 14.54 -10.28 -0.41
C LEU A 24 13.75 -9.03 -0.77
N VAL A 25 12.65 -8.78 -0.05
CA VAL A 25 11.80 -7.60 -0.22
C VAL A 25 12.19 -6.56 0.83
N ILE A 26 12.54 -5.36 0.38
CA ILE A 26 13.03 -4.26 1.21
C ILE A 26 12.13 -3.05 1.10
N ASN A 27 11.77 -2.48 2.26
CA ASN A 27 11.10 -1.21 2.38
C ASN A 27 11.87 -0.32 3.37
N CYS A 28 12.60 0.67 2.86
CA CYS A 28 13.41 1.59 3.66
C CYS A 28 12.66 2.90 3.91
N GLY A 29 12.48 3.23 5.20
CA GLY A 29 12.13 4.56 5.67
C GLY A 29 13.37 5.34 6.11
N SER A 30 13.19 6.60 6.54
CA SER A 30 14.29 7.47 6.97
C SER A 30 15.10 6.91 8.14
N SER A 31 14.43 6.23 9.09
CA SER A 31 15.04 5.63 10.28
C SER A 31 14.64 4.17 10.50
N SER A 32 14.10 3.52 9.46
CA SER A 32 13.61 2.14 9.56
C SER A 32 13.90 1.36 8.28
N LEU A 33 13.87 0.03 8.41
CA LEU A 33 13.97 -0.89 7.28
C LEU A 33 13.14 -2.12 7.61
N LYS A 34 12.10 -2.36 6.82
CA LYS A 34 11.27 -3.56 6.92
C LYS A 34 11.69 -4.54 5.82
N PHE A 35 11.76 -5.81 6.15
CA PHE A 35 12.17 -6.83 5.18
C PHE A 35 11.38 -8.13 5.31
N GLN A 36 11.26 -8.84 4.19
CA GLN A 36 10.81 -10.21 4.13
C GLN A 36 11.66 -10.97 3.11
N LEU A 37 12.00 -12.22 3.41
CA LEU A 37 12.56 -13.16 2.43
C LEU A 37 11.46 -14.12 2.01
N ILE A 38 11.14 -14.14 0.73
CA ILE A 38 10.01 -14.91 0.18
C ILE A 38 10.52 -15.94 -0.82
N ASP A 39 10.10 -17.19 -0.65
CA ASP A 39 10.31 -18.25 -1.63
C ASP A 39 9.34 -18.07 -2.81
N SER A 40 9.87 -17.88 -4.00
CA SER A 40 9.08 -17.60 -5.19
C SER A 40 8.21 -18.77 -5.67
N GLU A 41 8.59 -20.01 -5.33
CA GLU A 41 7.85 -21.20 -5.73
C GLU A 41 6.67 -21.47 -4.80
N THR A 42 6.92 -21.50 -3.48
CA THR A 42 5.88 -21.74 -2.47
C THR A 42 5.12 -20.49 -2.10
N GLU A 43 5.66 -19.32 -2.43
CA GLU A 43 5.16 -18.00 -2.05
C GLU A 43 5.10 -17.77 -0.54
N LYS A 44 5.85 -18.57 0.23
CA LYS A 44 5.94 -18.42 1.68
C LYS A 44 6.98 -17.36 2.05
N CYS A 45 6.63 -16.59 3.07
CA CYS A 45 7.59 -15.75 3.79
C CYS A 45 8.43 -16.67 4.70
N ILE A 46 9.70 -16.89 4.37
CA ILE A 46 10.59 -17.76 5.13
C ILE A 46 11.33 -17.04 6.25
N ALA A 47 11.39 -15.73 6.21
CA ALA A 47 11.87 -14.88 7.30
C ALA A 47 11.36 -13.45 7.11
N LYS A 48 11.16 -12.74 8.22
CA LYS A 48 10.75 -11.34 8.22
C LYS A 48 11.38 -10.58 9.38
N GLY A 49 11.42 -9.27 9.27
CA GLY A 49 11.87 -8.44 10.38
C GLY A 49 11.83 -6.96 10.10
N LEU A 50 12.33 -6.23 11.08
CA LEU A 50 12.29 -4.78 11.12
C LEU A 50 13.54 -4.25 11.82
N CYS A 51 14.22 -3.30 11.18
CA CYS A 51 15.23 -2.46 11.82
C CYS A 51 14.59 -1.12 12.16
N GLU A 52 14.75 -0.69 13.39
CA GLU A 52 14.16 0.55 13.92
C GLU A 52 15.22 1.44 14.51
N ARG A 53 14.95 2.75 14.53
CA ARG A 53 15.84 3.79 15.08
C ARG A 53 17.23 3.77 14.42
N ILE A 54 17.29 3.55 13.13
CA ILE A 54 18.53 3.62 12.35
C ILE A 54 19.08 5.06 12.41
N GLY A 55 20.36 5.19 12.76
CA GLY A 55 21.00 6.49 12.93
C GLY A 55 20.67 7.22 14.23
N ILE A 56 19.95 6.58 15.14
CA ILE A 56 19.49 7.13 16.43
C ILE A 56 19.92 6.17 17.53
N GLU A 57 20.12 6.68 18.74
CA GLU A 57 20.42 5.85 19.90
C GLU A 57 19.29 4.85 20.18
N GLY A 58 19.65 3.62 20.55
CA GLY A 58 18.69 2.57 20.86
C GLY A 58 18.18 1.82 19.63
N SER A 59 18.95 1.80 18.55
CA SER A 59 18.60 1.01 17.35
C SER A 59 18.43 -0.47 17.69
N GLN A 60 17.48 -1.11 17.02
CA GLN A 60 17.19 -2.52 17.23
C GLN A 60 16.78 -3.21 15.94
N ILE A 61 17.11 -4.49 15.86
CA ILE A 61 16.64 -5.39 14.82
C ILE A 61 15.72 -6.45 15.44
N THR A 62 14.56 -6.63 14.82
CA THR A 62 13.63 -7.72 15.11
C THR A 62 13.67 -8.70 13.96
N TYR A 63 13.82 -9.98 14.26
CA TYR A 63 13.93 -11.04 13.26
C TYR A 63 13.06 -12.23 13.65
N THR A 64 12.29 -12.74 12.70
CA THR A 64 11.43 -13.93 12.91
C THR A 64 11.57 -14.87 11.71
N PRO A 65 12.26 -16.02 11.87
CA PRO A 65 12.25 -17.06 10.84
C PRO A 65 10.91 -17.79 10.83
N ASP A 66 10.56 -18.40 9.70
CA ASP A 66 9.34 -19.21 9.59
C ASP A 66 9.41 -20.40 10.56
N GLY A 67 8.36 -20.56 11.37
CA GLY A 67 8.28 -21.61 12.40
C GLY A 67 9.20 -21.38 13.60
N GLY A 68 9.90 -20.26 13.68
CA GLY A 68 10.77 -19.88 14.78
C GLY A 68 10.22 -18.77 15.65
N GLU A 69 10.96 -18.47 16.71
CA GLU A 69 10.59 -17.41 17.64
C GLU A 69 11.11 -16.05 17.17
N LYS A 70 10.40 -15.01 17.58
CA LYS A 70 10.78 -13.62 17.35
C LYS A 70 11.99 -13.27 18.21
N GLU A 71 13.08 -12.88 17.56
CA GLU A 71 14.29 -12.38 18.21
C GLU A 71 14.34 -10.86 18.09
N GLN A 72 14.66 -10.18 19.18
CA GLN A 72 14.82 -8.73 19.23
C GLN A 72 16.19 -8.41 19.82
N THR A 73 17.01 -7.70 19.06
CA THR A 73 18.37 -7.37 19.45
C THR A 73 18.60 -5.86 19.35
N VAL A 74 18.98 -5.25 20.47
CA VAL A 74 19.42 -3.85 20.50
C VAL A 74 20.88 -3.82 20.11
N THR A 75 21.18 -3.12 19.02
CA THR A 75 22.54 -3.02 18.48
C THR A 75 22.69 -1.73 17.70
N PRO A 76 23.86 -1.08 17.72
CA PRO A 76 24.07 0.16 16.98
C PRO A 76 23.88 -0.05 15.48
N MET A 77 23.07 0.80 14.88
CA MET A 77 22.88 0.90 13.42
C MET A 77 23.07 2.37 13.02
N PRO A 78 24.31 2.81 12.76
CA PRO A 78 24.58 4.21 12.43
C PRO A 78 23.98 4.63 11.08
N ASP A 79 23.80 3.66 10.16
CA ASP A 79 23.24 3.89 8.84
C ASP A 79 22.48 2.67 8.31
N HIS A 80 21.83 2.81 7.15
CA HIS A 80 21.10 1.72 6.50
C HIS A 80 22.01 0.63 5.96
N THR A 81 23.27 0.93 5.63
CA THR A 81 24.24 -0.10 5.22
C THR A 81 24.48 -1.10 6.34
N GLU A 82 24.66 -0.62 7.57
CA GLU A 82 24.79 -1.48 8.74
C GLU A 82 23.50 -2.25 9.02
N ALA A 83 22.33 -1.61 8.86
CA ALA A 83 21.05 -2.30 8.99
C ALA A 83 20.93 -3.47 8.00
N ILE A 84 21.23 -3.26 6.72
CA ILE A 84 21.23 -4.32 5.70
C ILE A 84 22.25 -5.42 6.06
N ARG A 85 23.44 -5.05 6.51
CA ARG A 85 24.45 -6.03 6.96
C ARG A 85 23.90 -6.95 8.05
N LEU A 86 23.22 -6.37 9.04
CA LEU A 86 22.60 -7.14 10.14
C LEU A 86 21.46 -8.02 9.66
N VAL A 87 20.65 -7.55 8.70
CA VAL A 87 19.60 -8.36 8.06
C VAL A 87 20.22 -9.59 7.38
N LEU A 88 21.26 -9.39 6.59
CA LEU A 88 21.94 -10.49 5.89
C LEU A 88 22.61 -11.46 6.85
N GLU A 89 23.20 -10.96 7.94
CA GLU A 89 23.76 -11.77 9.02
C GLU A 89 22.66 -12.61 9.72
N ALA A 90 21.51 -12.04 10.01
CA ALA A 90 20.38 -12.77 10.59
C ALA A 90 19.87 -13.88 9.66
N LEU A 91 19.77 -13.61 8.36
CA LEU A 91 19.31 -14.58 7.36
C LEU A 91 20.27 -15.76 7.18
N THR A 92 21.58 -15.54 7.40
CA THR A 92 22.64 -16.53 7.21
C THR A 92 23.17 -17.11 8.53
N ASN A 93 22.59 -16.74 9.66
CA ASN A 93 23.02 -17.23 10.98
C ASN A 93 22.95 -18.76 11.06
N GLU A 94 23.97 -19.40 11.65
CA GLU A 94 24.04 -20.86 11.73
C GLU A 94 22.88 -21.50 12.50
N LYS A 95 22.34 -20.82 13.50
CA LYS A 95 21.29 -21.36 14.38
C LYS A 95 19.88 -20.99 13.94
N THR A 96 19.66 -19.74 13.55
CA THR A 96 18.34 -19.16 13.28
C THR A 96 18.17 -18.67 11.85
N GLY A 97 19.21 -18.76 11.03
CA GLY A 97 19.16 -18.39 9.63
C GLY A 97 18.31 -19.35 8.80
N VAL A 98 17.89 -18.86 7.64
CA VAL A 98 17.02 -19.60 6.69
C VAL A 98 17.71 -19.88 5.36
N VAL A 99 18.88 -19.29 5.13
CA VAL A 99 19.76 -19.56 3.99
C VAL A 99 21.19 -19.82 4.47
N LYS A 100 21.97 -20.58 3.71
CA LYS A 100 23.35 -20.93 4.07
C LYS A 100 24.34 -19.84 3.66
N SER A 101 24.07 -19.16 2.56
CA SER A 101 24.91 -18.08 2.04
C SER A 101 24.07 -17.05 1.28
N LEU A 102 24.67 -15.88 1.00
CA LEU A 102 24.01 -14.81 0.24
C LEU A 102 23.71 -15.23 -1.22
N ASP A 103 24.40 -16.24 -1.74
CA ASP A 103 24.15 -16.77 -3.09
C ASP A 103 22.75 -17.39 -3.22
N GLU A 104 22.12 -17.76 -2.12
CA GLU A 104 20.77 -18.28 -2.10
C GLU A 104 19.69 -17.18 -2.18
N ILE A 105 20.08 -15.90 -2.09
CA ILE A 105 19.22 -14.75 -2.35
C ILE A 105 19.33 -14.42 -3.84
N GLY A 106 18.31 -14.78 -4.61
CA GLY A 106 18.35 -14.68 -6.07
C GLY A 106 18.07 -13.28 -6.61
N ALA A 107 17.35 -12.46 -5.87
CA ALA A 107 17.02 -11.08 -6.24
C ALA A 107 16.58 -10.26 -5.04
N VAL A 108 16.62 -8.94 -5.18
CA VAL A 108 16.09 -7.98 -4.20
C VAL A 108 15.01 -7.14 -4.86
N GLY A 109 13.82 -7.12 -4.27
CA GLY A 109 12.73 -6.22 -4.66
C GLY A 109 12.66 -5.04 -3.70
N HIS A 110 12.76 -3.83 -4.23
CA HIS A 110 12.69 -2.60 -3.45
C HIS A 110 11.37 -1.88 -3.67
N ARG A 111 10.67 -1.57 -2.59
CA ARG A 111 9.55 -0.64 -2.64
C ARG A 111 10.10 0.77 -2.80
N ILE A 112 9.62 1.46 -3.82
CA ILE A 112 9.90 2.87 -4.09
C ILE A 112 8.59 3.65 -4.02
N VAL A 113 8.55 4.69 -3.20
CA VAL A 113 7.29 5.40 -2.94
C VAL A 113 6.85 6.19 -4.17
N HIS A 114 7.75 6.91 -4.82
CA HIS A 114 7.34 7.80 -5.92
C HIS A 114 8.15 7.57 -7.18
N GLY A 115 7.48 7.18 -8.26
CA GLY A 115 8.07 7.00 -9.59
C GLY A 115 7.81 8.17 -10.55
N GLY A 116 7.03 9.16 -10.14
CA GLY A 116 6.64 10.26 -11.02
C GLY A 116 5.93 9.78 -12.27
N GLU A 117 6.10 10.48 -13.37
CA GLU A 117 5.62 10.07 -14.69
C GLU A 117 6.58 9.13 -15.42
N LYS A 118 7.76 8.90 -14.86
CA LYS A 118 8.83 8.13 -15.51
C LYS A 118 8.63 6.62 -15.45
N PHE A 119 7.87 6.15 -14.45
CA PHE A 119 7.70 4.73 -14.19
C PHE A 119 6.20 4.35 -14.16
N ALA A 120 5.78 3.60 -15.16
CA ALA A 120 4.45 3.02 -15.26
C ALA A 120 4.42 1.52 -14.94
N ALA A 121 5.57 0.93 -14.64
CA ALA A 121 5.73 -0.48 -14.30
C ALA A 121 6.97 -0.68 -13.42
N SER A 122 7.01 -1.83 -12.74
CA SER A 122 8.22 -2.29 -12.06
C SER A 122 9.37 -2.45 -13.06
N THR A 123 10.61 -2.17 -12.63
CA THR A 123 11.75 -2.15 -13.52
C THR A 123 13.02 -2.68 -12.82
N ILE A 124 13.90 -3.32 -13.61
CA ILE A 124 15.24 -3.70 -13.14
C ILE A 124 16.05 -2.44 -12.86
N ILE A 125 16.70 -2.39 -11.70
CA ILE A 125 17.48 -1.24 -11.28
C ILE A 125 18.83 -1.22 -12.00
N THR A 126 19.04 -0.15 -12.77
CA THR A 126 20.28 0.21 -13.42
C THR A 126 20.73 1.57 -12.92
N ASP A 127 21.93 2.04 -13.30
CA ASP A 127 22.39 3.38 -12.94
C ASP A 127 21.46 4.46 -13.52
N GLU A 128 20.89 4.24 -14.69
CA GLU A 128 19.92 5.14 -15.32
C GLU A 128 18.60 5.18 -14.52
N VAL A 129 18.14 4.04 -14.05
CA VAL A 129 16.95 3.95 -13.19
C VAL A 129 17.18 4.65 -11.86
N MET A 130 18.38 4.51 -11.26
CA MET A 130 18.75 5.21 -10.03
C MET A 130 18.66 6.72 -10.19
N LYS A 131 19.17 7.27 -11.30
CA LYS A 131 19.07 8.70 -11.62
C LYS A 131 17.62 9.15 -11.77
N ALA A 132 16.81 8.36 -12.46
CA ALA A 132 15.40 8.67 -12.67
C ALA A 132 14.61 8.67 -11.35
N ILE A 133 14.92 7.75 -10.42
CA ILE A 133 14.35 7.75 -9.07
C ILE A 133 14.79 8.99 -8.29
N GLU A 134 16.07 9.35 -8.37
CA GLU A 134 16.61 10.54 -7.71
C GLU A 134 15.92 11.83 -8.18
N GLU A 135 15.62 11.93 -9.47
CA GLU A 135 14.86 13.05 -10.03
C GLU A 135 13.44 13.18 -9.48
N CYS A 136 12.91 12.12 -8.88
CA CYS A 136 11.61 12.12 -8.18
C CYS A 136 11.71 12.48 -6.69
N ASN A 137 12.90 12.75 -6.16
CA ASN A 137 13.10 13.07 -4.73
C ASN A 137 12.29 14.29 -4.30
N ASP A 138 12.15 15.31 -5.14
CA ASP A 138 11.37 16.50 -4.82
C ASP A 138 9.87 16.21 -4.64
N LEU A 139 9.36 15.15 -5.28
CA LEU A 139 7.97 14.72 -5.15
C LEU A 139 7.71 13.91 -3.87
N ALA A 140 8.74 13.30 -3.30
CA ALA A 140 8.68 12.51 -2.07
C ALA A 140 9.95 12.68 -1.23
N PRO A 141 10.22 13.88 -0.71
CA PRO A 141 11.50 14.21 -0.06
C PRO A 141 11.76 13.42 1.23
N LEU A 142 10.72 12.89 1.86
CA LEU A 142 10.85 12.08 3.09
C LEU A 142 11.01 10.58 2.79
N HIS A 143 10.74 10.13 1.57
CA HIS A 143 10.68 8.70 1.23
C HIS A 143 11.69 8.27 0.18
N ASN A 144 11.73 8.92 -0.97
CA ASN A 144 12.60 8.50 -2.07
C ASN A 144 14.09 8.53 -1.73
N PRO A 145 14.64 9.55 -1.03
CA PRO A 145 16.03 9.51 -0.60
C PRO A 145 16.36 8.30 0.27
N ALA A 146 15.47 7.92 1.20
CA ALA A 146 15.64 6.74 2.04
C ALA A 146 15.57 5.45 1.21
N ASN A 147 14.68 5.37 0.23
CA ASN A 147 14.59 4.23 -0.68
C ASN A 147 15.90 4.05 -1.48
N LEU A 148 16.49 5.13 -1.99
CA LEU A 148 17.77 5.12 -2.70
C LEU A 148 18.93 4.66 -1.81
N ILE A 149 18.96 5.11 -0.55
CA ILE A 149 19.95 4.66 0.45
C ILE A 149 19.86 3.14 0.63
N GLY A 150 18.65 2.60 0.74
CA GLY A 150 18.43 1.15 0.85
C GLY A 150 18.94 0.38 -0.37
N ILE A 151 18.68 0.87 -1.58
CA ILE A 151 19.20 0.27 -2.81
C ILE A 151 20.74 0.30 -2.81
N ASN A 152 21.34 1.43 -2.50
CA ASN A 152 22.79 1.58 -2.48
C ASN A 152 23.45 0.67 -1.44
N ALA A 153 22.84 0.50 -0.27
CA ALA A 153 23.31 -0.43 0.77
C ALA A 153 23.30 -1.88 0.27
N CYS A 154 22.21 -2.29 -0.39
CA CYS A 154 22.14 -3.64 -0.99
C CYS A 154 23.15 -3.84 -2.12
N LYS A 155 23.34 -2.85 -2.99
CA LYS A 155 24.36 -2.92 -4.06
C LYS A 155 25.76 -3.09 -3.51
N LYS A 156 26.08 -2.43 -2.41
CA LYS A 156 27.39 -2.51 -1.77
C LYS A 156 27.66 -3.90 -1.19
N LEU A 157 26.67 -4.53 -0.58
CA LEU A 157 26.80 -5.81 0.12
C LEU A 157 26.52 -7.02 -0.79
N MET A 158 25.73 -6.82 -1.84
CA MET A 158 25.36 -7.85 -2.82
C MET A 158 25.52 -7.31 -4.25
N PRO A 159 26.76 -7.04 -4.70
CA PRO A 159 27.00 -6.28 -5.95
C PRO A 159 26.56 -7.03 -7.21
N THR A 160 26.39 -8.35 -7.17
CA THR A 160 25.99 -9.18 -8.32
C THR A 160 24.52 -9.61 -8.30
N THR A 161 23.83 -9.35 -7.21
CA THR A 161 22.41 -9.72 -7.08
C THR A 161 21.53 -8.73 -7.85
N PRO A 162 20.67 -9.21 -8.76
CA PRO A 162 19.77 -8.31 -9.49
C PRO A 162 18.75 -7.66 -8.56
N MET A 163 18.41 -6.43 -8.84
CA MET A 163 17.48 -5.62 -8.05
C MET A 163 16.38 -5.05 -8.91
N VAL A 164 15.17 -4.98 -8.36
CA VAL A 164 13.98 -4.46 -9.02
C VAL A 164 13.36 -3.37 -8.16
N ALA A 165 12.96 -2.28 -8.81
CA ALA A 165 12.18 -1.21 -8.21
C ALA A 165 10.69 -1.44 -8.47
N VAL A 166 9.89 -1.43 -7.41
CA VAL A 166 8.42 -1.55 -7.47
C VAL A 166 7.82 -0.29 -6.87
N PHE A 167 7.11 0.47 -7.70
CA PHE A 167 6.66 1.82 -7.37
C PHE A 167 5.21 1.84 -6.88
N ASP A 168 4.96 2.55 -5.78
CA ASP A 168 3.59 2.78 -5.27
C ASP A 168 2.71 3.51 -6.29
N THR A 169 3.31 4.32 -7.15
CA THR A 169 2.62 5.17 -8.12
C THR A 169 2.37 4.53 -9.49
N ALA A 170 3.08 3.44 -9.80
CA ALA A 170 3.10 2.89 -11.16
C ALA A 170 1.73 2.42 -11.66
N PHE A 171 0.95 1.74 -10.83
CA PHE A 171 -0.38 1.25 -11.19
C PHE A 171 -1.33 2.37 -11.60
N HIS A 172 -1.16 3.55 -11.03
CA HIS A 172 -2.02 4.71 -11.24
C HIS A 172 -1.64 5.54 -12.48
N GLN A 173 -0.57 5.18 -13.20
CA GLN A 173 -0.12 5.93 -14.37
C GLN A 173 -1.04 5.78 -15.60
N THR A 174 -2.05 4.92 -15.51
CA THR A 174 -3.07 4.76 -16.55
C THR A 174 -4.24 5.76 -16.42
N MET A 175 -4.24 6.62 -15.39
CA MET A 175 -5.28 7.65 -15.23
C MET A 175 -5.31 8.60 -16.43
N PRO A 176 -6.52 8.95 -16.95
CA PRO A 176 -6.63 9.97 -18.00
C PRO A 176 -6.33 11.37 -17.43
N GLU A 177 -6.02 12.30 -18.32
CA GLU A 177 -5.62 13.67 -17.97
C GLU A 177 -6.65 14.36 -17.07
N GLU A 178 -7.94 14.23 -17.36
CA GLU A 178 -9.01 14.84 -16.57
C GLU A 178 -9.10 14.29 -15.14
N ALA A 179 -8.57 13.10 -14.87
CA ALA A 179 -8.51 12.53 -13.53
C ALA A 179 -7.28 12.98 -12.75
N TYR A 180 -6.15 13.21 -13.41
CA TYR A 180 -4.92 13.52 -12.69
C TYR A 180 -4.58 15.01 -12.62
N MET A 181 -5.23 15.88 -13.41
CA MET A 181 -4.95 17.31 -13.38
C MET A 181 -5.63 18.01 -12.20
N TYR A 182 -4.89 18.90 -11.56
CA TYR A 182 -5.45 19.84 -10.58
C TYR A 182 -5.90 21.14 -11.24
N GLY A 183 -6.86 21.80 -10.63
CA GLY A 183 -7.34 23.11 -11.07
C GLY A 183 -6.38 24.25 -10.70
N LEU A 184 -5.12 24.11 -11.02
CA LEU A 184 -4.04 25.07 -10.79
C LEU A 184 -3.56 25.62 -12.14
N PRO A 185 -2.76 26.72 -12.15
CA PRO A 185 -2.12 27.16 -13.39
C PRO A 185 -1.36 26.01 -14.04
N TYR A 186 -1.64 25.77 -15.32
CA TYR A 186 -1.08 24.63 -16.07
C TYR A 186 0.44 24.59 -16.07
N GLU A 187 1.09 25.76 -15.98
CA GLU A 187 2.55 25.86 -15.90
C GLU A 187 3.16 25.10 -14.73
N TYR A 188 2.43 24.90 -13.62
CA TYR A 188 2.92 24.11 -12.49
C TYR A 188 3.01 22.63 -12.83
N TYR A 189 2.12 22.14 -13.67
CA TYR A 189 2.25 20.80 -14.21
C TYR A 189 3.48 20.73 -15.16
N GLU A 190 3.61 21.66 -16.08
CA GLU A 190 4.71 21.67 -17.04
C GLU A 190 6.08 21.75 -16.36
N LYS A 191 6.23 22.67 -15.40
CA LYS A 191 7.50 22.92 -14.70
C LYS A 191 7.84 21.89 -13.64
N TYR A 192 6.87 21.56 -12.80
CA TYR A 192 7.10 20.81 -11.57
C TYR A 192 6.43 19.44 -11.58
N LYS A 193 5.71 19.10 -12.63
CA LYS A 193 4.95 17.86 -12.73
C LYS A 193 3.92 17.69 -11.60
N ILE A 194 3.32 18.82 -11.17
CA ILE A 194 2.25 18.81 -10.17
C ILE A 194 1.00 18.25 -10.78
N ARG A 195 0.66 17.03 -10.36
CA ARG A 195 -0.53 16.29 -10.75
C ARG A 195 -0.84 15.25 -9.67
N ARG A 196 -1.99 14.59 -9.79
CA ARG A 196 -2.30 13.40 -9.01
C ARG A 196 -1.45 12.23 -9.50
N TYR A 197 -0.76 11.56 -8.57
CA TYR A 197 -0.05 10.31 -8.84
C TYR A 197 -0.73 9.12 -8.20
N GLY A 198 -1.11 9.24 -6.94
CA GLY A 198 -1.66 8.15 -6.15
C GLY A 198 -0.59 7.23 -5.58
N PHE A 199 -0.97 6.45 -4.58
CA PHE A 199 -0.08 5.54 -3.86
C PHE A 199 -0.83 4.25 -3.53
N HIS A 200 -0.21 3.33 -2.81
CA HIS A 200 -0.72 1.98 -2.55
C HIS A 200 -1.00 1.18 -3.83
N GLY A 201 -0.38 1.57 -4.95
CA GLY A 201 -0.66 0.96 -6.25
C GLY A 201 -0.43 -0.53 -6.30
N THR A 202 0.60 -1.03 -5.60
CA THR A 202 0.88 -2.46 -5.47
C THR A 202 -0.30 -3.20 -4.86
N SER A 203 -0.88 -2.66 -3.78
CA SER A 203 -2.07 -3.22 -3.13
C SER A 203 -3.32 -3.12 -4.01
N HIS A 204 -3.59 -1.96 -4.58
CA HIS A 204 -4.74 -1.76 -5.47
C HIS A 204 -4.70 -2.70 -6.69
N SER A 205 -3.54 -2.88 -7.27
CA SER A 205 -3.33 -3.82 -8.37
C SER A 205 -3.62 -5.26 -7.95
N TYR A 206 -3.00 -5.70 -6.86
CA TYR A 206 -3.17 -7.05 -6.35
C TYR A 206 -4.63 -7.37 -6.00
N VAL A 207 -5.26 -6.50 -5.21
CA VAL A 207 -6.63 -6.72 -4.70
C VAL A 207 -7.65 -6.71 -5.84
N SER A 208 -7.54 -5.79 -6.79
CA SER A 208 -8.47 -5.73 -7.93
C SER A 208 -8.37 -6.96 -8.83
N LYS A 209 -7.16 -7.46 -9.10
CA LYS A 209 -6.94 -8.70 -9.86
C LYS A 209 -7.48 -9.91 -9.10
N LYS A 210 -7.24 -9.97 -7.80
CA LYS A 210 -7.72 -11.06 -6.94
C LYS A 210 -9.24 -11.11 -6.89
N ALA A 211 -9.91 -9.97 -6.86
CA ALA A 211 -11.37 -9.89 -6.92
C ALA A 211 -11.92 -10.55 -8.18
N ALA A 212 -11.34 -10.24 -9.33
CA ALA A 212 -11.72 -10.86 -10.60
C ALA A 212 -11.52 -12.38 -10.60
N GLU A 213 -10.39 -12.83 -10.08
CA GLU A 213 -10.05 -14.25 -9.94
C GLU A 213 -11.07 -14.98 -9.05
N VAL A 214 -11.36 -14.45 -7.86
CA VAL A 214 -12.32 -15.03 -6.92
C VAL A 214 -13.72 -15.11 -7.50
N LEU A 215 -14.14 -14.10 -8.28
CA LEU A 215 -15.44 -14.08 -8.94
C LEU A 215 -15.48 -14.93 -10.22
N GLY A 216 -14.35 -15.46 -10.68
CA GLY A 216 -14.27 -16.20 -11.92
C GLY A 216 -14.61 -15.39 -13.17
N LYS A 217 -14.34 -14.08 -13.14
CA LYS A 217 -14.61 -13.14 -14.22
C LYS A 217 -13.32 -12.56 -14.79
N LYS A 218 -13.38 -12.12 -16.05
CA LYS A 218 -12.25 -11.45 -16.67
C LYS A 218 -12.03 -10.08 -16.03
N TYR A 219 -10.80 -9.79 -15.66
CA TYR A 219 -10.41 -8.53 -15.03
C TYR A 219 -10.79 -7.32 -15.90
N GLU A 220 -10.62 -7.43 -17.20
CA GLU A 220 -10.92 -6.38 -18.17
C GLU A 220 -12.42 -6.09 -18.34
N ASP A 221 -13.29 -6.97 -17.87
CA ASP A 221 -14.75 -6.81 -17.99
C ASP A 221 -15.38 -6.15 -16.76
N LEU A 222 -14.59 -5.87 -15.71
CA LEU A 222 -15.09 -5.41 -14.43
C LEU A 222 -14.81 -3.93 -14.15
N LYS A 223 -15.72 -3.32 -13.42
CA LYS A 223 -15.57 -2.02 -12.76
C LYS A 223 -15.41 -2.26 -11.27
N ILE A 224 -14.21 -2.04 -10.75
CA ILE A 224 -13.82 -2.40 -9.39
C ILE A 224 -13.41 -1.16 -8.62
N ILE A 225 -13.90 -1.03 -7.39
CA ILE A 225 -13.42 -0.05 -6.43
C ILE A 225 -12.68 -0.79 -5.34
N VAL A 226 -11.46 -0.35 -5.04
CA VAL A 226 -10.64 -0.89 -3.94
C VAL A 226 -10.51 0.17 -2.86
N CYS A 227 -10.96 -0.17 -1.65
CA CYS A 227 -10.78 0.64 -0.45
C CYS A 227 -9.65 0.03 0.37
N HIS A 228 -8.45 0.60 0.23
CA HIS A 228 -7.27 0.23 1.00
C HIS A 228 -7.25 1.07 2.28
N LEU A 229 -7.79 0.53 3.35
CA LEU A 229 -7.96 1.22 4.62
C LEU A 229 -6.97 0.70 5.65
N GLY A 230 -5.83 1.35 5.73
CA GLY A 230 -4.78 1.12 6.73
C GLY A 230 -4.55 2.39 7.55
N ASN A 231 -3.38 2.53 8.16
CA ASN A 231 -2.99 3.78 8.80
C ASN A 231 -2.91 4.92 7.78
N GLY A 232 -2.28 4.68 6.61
CA GLY A 232 -2.55 5.42 5.38
C GLY A 232 -3.73 4.77 4.65
N ALA A 233 -4.57 5.54 4.00
CA ALA A 233 -5.78 5.04 3.36
C ALA A 233 -6.00 5.68 1.99
N SER A 234 -6.46 4.87 1.04
CA SER A 234 -6.83 5.36 -0.30
C SER A 234 -7.91 4.48 -0.94
N VAL A 235 -8.64 5.08 -1.88
CA VAL A 235 -9.59 4.39 -2.73
C VAL A 235 -9.11 4.49 -4.17
N SER A 236 -9.27 3.44 -4.95
CA SER A 236 -9.01 3.45 -6.39
C SER A 236 -10.20 2.96 -7.19
N ALA A 237 -10.34 3.50 -8.40
CA ALA A 237 -11.28 3.07 -9.41
C ALA A 237 -10.52 2.33 -10.50
N VAL A 238 -10.89 1.07 -10.74
CA VAL A 238 -10.25 0.20 -11.72
C VAL A 238 -11.30 -0.22 -12.76
N LYS A 239 -11.07 0.18 -14.00
CA LYS A 239 -11.98 -0.08 -15.10
C LYS A 239 -11.22 -0.73 -16.26
N ASN A 240 -11.75 -1.83 -16.79
CA ASN A 240 -11.13 -2.56 -17.90
C ASN A 240 -9.67 -2.96 -17.60
N GLY A 241 -9.39 -3.36 -16.37
CA GLY A 241 -8.07 -3.79 -15.94
C GLY A 241 -7.06 -2.66 -15.69
N LYS A 242 -7.51 -1.39 -15.69
CA LYS A 242 -6.64 -0.22 -15.51
C LYS A 242 -7.17 0.72 -14.45
N CYS A 243 -6.26 1.28 -13.65
CA CYS A 243 -6.61 2.36 -12.74
C CYS A 243 -7.03 3.60 -13.54
N VAL A 244 -8.23 4.13 -13.25
CA VAL A 244 -8.74 5.34 -13.90
C VAL A 244 -8.84 6.53 -12.94
N ASP A 245 -8.80 6.28 -11.63
CA ASP A 245 -8.73 7.33 -10.61
C ASP A 245 -8.28 6.76 -9.26
N THR A 246 -7.75 7.63 -8.40
CA THR A 246 -7.37 7.27 -7.03
C THR A 246 -7.40 8.49 -6.11
N SER A 247 -7.56 8.27 -4.81
CA SER A 247 -7.83 9.35 -3.86
C SER A 247 -6.61 10.09 -3.33
N MET A 248 -5.46 9.45 -3.25
CA MET A 248 -4.22 10.16 -2.90
C MET A 248 -3.74 10.98 -4.10
N GLY A 249 -3.01 12.05 -3.83
CA GLY A 249 -2.67 13.07 -4.82
C GLY A 249 -1.21 13.07 -5.24
N LEU A 250 -0.64 14.27 -5.31
CA LEU A 250 0.80 14.50 -5.48
C LEU A 250 1.57 13.79 -4.36
N THR A 251 1.03 13.83 -3.16
CA THR A 251 1.55 13.20 -1.94
C THR A 251 0.50 12.30 -1.31
N PRO A 252 0.87 11.44 -0.34
CA PRO A 252 -0.09 10.58 0.36
C PRO A 252 -0.98 11.32 1.38
N LEU A 253 -1.13 12.63 1.28
CA LEU A 253 -1.92 13.44 2.22
C LEU A 253 -3.37 13.64 1.76
N GLU A 254 -3.59 13.91 0.48
CA GLU A 254 -4.92 14.14 -0.10
C GLU A 254 -5.80 12.89 -0.01
N GLY A 255 -7.11 13.09 0.06
CA GLY A 255 -8.11 12.05 -0.08
C GLY A 255 -8.84 11.71 1.21
N LEU A 256 -8.81 10.45 1.59
CA LEU A 256 -9.48 9.94 2.79
C LEU A 256 -8.88 10.54 4.07
N ILE A 257 -9.71 10.64 5.09
CA ILE A 257 -9.23 10.82 6.46
C ILE A 257 -8.43 9.56 6.83
N MET A 258 -7.27 9.73 7.47
CA MET A 258 -6.37 8.62 7.78
C MET A 258 -6.08 8.57 9.29
N GLY A 259 -5.11 7.79 9.73
CA GLY A 259 -4.75 7.68 11.14
C GLY A 259 -4.43 9.03 11.77
N THR A 260 -3.48 9.76 11.20
CA THR A 260 -3.05 11.09 11.67
C THR A 260 -3.07 12.15 10.58
N ARG A 261 -3.39 11.79 9.34
CA ARG A 261 -3.44 12.69 8.19
C ARG A 261 -4.86 13.17 7.95
N SER A 262 -4.98 14.46 7.62
CA SER A 262 -6.28 15.11 7.45
C SER A 262 -7.12 14.58 6.27
N GLY A 263 -6.46 14.14 5.20
CA GLY A 263 -7.15 13.99 3.91
C GLY A 263 -7.59 15.35 3.38
N ASP A 264 -8.67 15.35 2.61
CA ASP A 264 -9.19 16.57 1.96
C ASP A 264 -9.64 17.62 2.96
N ILE A 265 -9.16 18.84 2.75
CA ILE A 265 -9.62 20.05 3.45
C ILE A 265 -9.76 21.19 2.43
N ASP A 266 -10.44 22.27 2.82
CA ASP A 266 -10.35 23.54 2.11
C ASP A 266 -8.92 24.07 2.23
N PRO A 267 -8.20 24.33 1.12
CA PRO A 267 -6.83 24.84 1.17
C PRO A 267 -6.68 26.15 1.97
N ALA A 268 -7.71 26.99 2.00
CA ALA A 268 -7.70 28.25 2.76
C ALA A 268 -7.65 28.04 4.28
N ILE A 269 -7.99 26.84 4.77
CA ILE A 269 -7.83 26.50 6.19
C ILE A 269 -6.38 26.62 6.63
N MET A 270 -5.44 26.31 5.75
CA MET A 270 -4.00 26.41 6.04
C MET A 270 -3.61 27.84 6.38
N GLU A 271 -4.03 28.81 5.57
CA GLU A 271 -3.82 30.23 5.82
C GLU A 271 -4.51 30.69 7.10
N PHE A 272 -5.76 30.26 7.31
CA PHE A 272 -6.54 30.62 8.49
C PHE A 272 -5.82 30.19 9.79
N ILE A 273 -5.37 28.95 9.85
CA ILE A 273 -4.62 28.44 11.03
C ILE A 273 -3.28 29.14 11.18
N ALA A 274 -2.57 29.36 10.07
CA ALA A 274 -1.29 30.05 10.09
C ALA A 274 -1.39 31.43 10.72
N HIS A 275 -2.40 32.20 10.37
CA HIS A 275 -2.65 33.53 10.92
C HIS A 275 -3.13 33.49 12.37
N LYS A 276 -4.02 32.55 12.72
CA LYS A 276 -4.55 32.43 14.09
C LYS A 276 -3.50 31.99 15.11
N GLU A 277 -2.59 31.10 14.69
CA GLU A 277 -1.63 30.47 15.59
C GLU A 277 -0.17 30.90 15.35
N GLY A 278 0.08 31.78 14.37
CA GLY A 278 1.44 32.23 14.04
C GLY A 278 2.33 31.10 13.51
N LYS A 279 1.77 30.15 12.77
CA LYS A 279 2.50 28.99 12.22
C LYS A 279 2.99 29.27 10.79
N ASN A 280 4.20 28.76 10.48
CA ASN A 280 4.70 28.71 9.13
C ASN A 280 4.15 27.50 8.37
N ILE A 281 4.46 27.39 7.07
CA ILE A 281 3.93 26.30 6.23
C ILE A 281 4.38 24.92 6.71
N ASP A 282 5.61 24.77 7.19
CA ASP A 282 6.11 23.47 7.66
C ASP A 282 5.39 23.01 8.93
N GLU A 283 5.11 23.95 9.84
CA GLU A 283 4.33 23.68 11.04
C GLU A 283 2.88 23.30 10.71
N ILE A 284 2.27 23.96 9.71
CA ILE A 284 0.94 23.59 9.21
C ILE A 284 0.96 22.18 8.62
N MET A 285 1.96 21.86 7.80
CA MET A 285 2.07 20.51 7.22
C MET A 285 2.26 19.44 8.30
N THR A 286 2.94 19.75 9.38
CA THR A 286 3.05 18.84 10.54
C THR A 286 1.68 18.57 11.17
N VAL A 287 0.86 19.61 11.33
CA VAL A 287 -0.53 19.44 11.82
C VAL A 287 -1.32 18.51 10.91
N LEU A 288 -1.28 18.75 9.59
CA LEU A 288 -2.06 17.97 8.62
C LEU A 288 -1.60 16.51 8.52
N ASN A 289 -0.32 16.25 8.67
CA ASN A 289 0.25 14.90 8.52
C ASN A 289 0.27 14.09 9.81
N LYS A 290 0.46 14.72 10.97
CA LYS A 290 0.77 14.03 12.23
C LYS A 290 -0.21 14.26 13.38
N LYS A 291 -1.03 15.30 13.32
CA LYS A 291 -1.94 15.70 14.41
C LYS A 291 -3.41 15.69 14.03
N SER A 292 -3.71 15.24 12.83
CA SER A 292 -5.04 15.25 12.23
C SER A 292 -5.62 13.84 12.13
N GLY A 293 -6.45 13.58 11.15
CA GLY A 293 -7.05 12.28 10.92
C GLY A 293 -7.97 11.85 12.05
N VAL A 294 -8.14 10.55 12.22
CA VAL A 294 -8.98 10.00 13.30
C VAL A 294 -8.39 10.32 14.69
N TYR A 295 -7.08 10.43 14.79
CA TYR A 295 -6.42 10.88 16.01
C TYR A 295 -6.90 12.29 16.41
N GLY A 296 -6.80 13.26 15.50
CA GLY A 296 -7.24 14.63 15.76
C GLY A 296 -8.74 14.76 15.99
N LEU A 297 -9.55 14.08 15.16
CA LEU A 297 -11.02 14.09 15.28
C LEU A 297 -11.52 13.49 16.60
N SER A 298 -10.83 12.51 17.13
CA SER A 298 -11.16 11.88 18.41
C SER A 298 -10.66 12.66 19.63
N ASN A 299 -10.29 13.91 19.44
CA ASN A 299 -9.69 14.77 20.49
C ASN A 299 -8.41 14.16 21.09
N ASN A 300 -7.55 13.65 20.20
CA ASN A 300 -6.27 13.02 20.52
C ASN A 300 -6.39 11.73 21.36
N LEU A 301 -7.53 11.04 21.24
CA LEU A 301 -7.71 9.78 21.96
C LEU A 301 -6.82 8.67 21.39
N SER A 302 -6.94 8.40 20.09
CA SER A 302 -6.21 7.30 19.46
C SER A 302 -6.29 7.38 17.93
N SER A 303 -5.26 6.83 17.27
CA SER A 303 -5.30 6.51 15.84
C SER A 303 -5.62 5.03 15.58
N ASP A 304 -5.74 4.23 16.62
CA ASP A 304 -6.07 2.81 16.55
C ASP A 304 -7.59 2.62 16.50
N PHE A 305 -8.08 1.99 15.44
CA PHE A 305 -9.51 1.77 15.23
C PHE A 305 -10.14 0.82 16.26
N ARG A 306 -9.35 -0.01 16.93
CA ARG A 306 -9.85 -0.85 18.05
C ARG A 306 -10.32 0.04 19.20
N ASP A 307 -9.55 1.07 19.53
CA ASP A 307 -9.90 2.05 20.58
C ASP A 307 -11.11 2.88 20.17
N LEU A 308 -11.16 3.32 18.90
CA LEU A 308 -12.26 4.11 18.36
C LEU A 308 -13.57 3.32 18.31
N GLU A 309 -13.50 2.04 17.92
CA GLU A 309 -14.65 1.14 17.93
C GLU A 309 -15.17 0.91 19.34
N ALA A 310 -14.29 0.68 20.32
CA ALA A 310 -14.66 0.54 21.71
C ALA A 310 -15.36 1.80 22.24
N GLY A 311 -14.85 2.98 21.95
CA GLY A 311 -15.47 4.25 22.29
C GLY A 311 -16.82 4.45 21.61
N TYR A 312 -16.92 4.10 20.32
CA TYR A 312 -18.17 4.16 19.57
C TYR A 312 -19.25 3.30 20.23
N ASN A 313 -18.93 2.06 20.57
CA ASN A 313 -19.86 1.12 21.20
C ASN A 313 -20.25 1.56 22.63
N ASN A 314 -19.39 2.31 23.32
CA ASN A 314 -19.68 2.86 24.63
C ASN A 314 -20.41 4.23 24.60
N GLY A 315 -20.73 4.73 23.41
CA GLY A 315 -21.42 5.99 23.25
C GLY A 315 -20.57 7.23 23.42
N ASP A 316 -19.23 7.11 23.31
CA ASP A 316 -18.32 8.25 23.36
C ASP A 316 -18.54 9.18 22.17
N ALA A 317 -18.87 10.44 22.44
CA ALA A 317 -19.23 11.42 21.41
C ALA A 317 -18.09 11.70 20.43
N HIS A 318 -16.84 11.70 20.90
CA HIS A 318 -15.66 11.92 20.03
C HIS A 318 -15.44 10.72 19.08
N CYS A 319 -15.61 9.50 19.59
CA CYS A 319 -15.46 8.29 18.78
C CYS A 319 -16.60 8.15 17.75
N ILE A 320 -17.82 8.45 18.12
CA ILE A 320 -18.98 8.42 17.22
C ILE A 320 -18.77 9.43 16.08
N ARG A 321 -18.42 10.67 16.39
CA ARG A 321 -18.11 11.71 15.39
C ARG A 321 -16.99 11.25 14.46
N THR A 322 -15.92 10.71 15.00
CA THR A 322 -14.74 10.28 14.24
C THR A 322 -15.08 9.16 13.28
N MET A 323 -15.74 8.10 13.77
CA MET A 323 -16.13 6.96 12.95
C MET A 323 -17.13 7.35 11.85
N ASN A 324 -18.11 8.15 12.18
CA ASN A 324 -19.11 8.61 11.20
C ASN A 324 -18.47 9.49 10.12
N THR A 325 -17.60 10.41 10.50
CA THR A 325 -16.92 11.32 9.55
C THR A 325 -15.98 10.53 8.63
N TYR A 326 -15.21 9.61 9.18
CA TYR A 326 -14.32 8.74 8.42
C TYR A 326 -15.08 7.90 7.38
N CYS A 327 -16.10 7.19 7.83
CA CYS A 327 -16.87 6.29 6.95
C CYS A 327 -17.67 7.05 5.90
N TYR A 328 -18.18 8.23 6.22
CA TYR A 328 -18.85 9.13 5.28
C TYR A 328 -17.91 9.54 4.14
N ARG A 329 -16.67 9.91 4.45
CA ARG A 329 -15.66 10.26 3.44
C ARG A 329 -15.35 9.10 2.52
N VAL A 330 -15.18 7.89 3.06
CA VAL A 330 -14.97 6.68 2.26
C VAL A 330 -16.15 6.46 1.30
N ALA A 331 -17.38 6.53 1.81
CA ALA A 331 -18.58 6.36 0.99
C ALA A 331 -18.68 7.40 -0.14
N LYS A 332 -18.34 8.65 0.14
CA LYS A 332 -18.33 9.72 -0.89
C LYS A 332 -17.31 9.44 -1.99
N TYR A 333 -16.12 8.95 -1.65
CA TYR A 333 -15.14 8.55 -2.66
C TYR A 333 -15.63 7.38 -3.50
N ILE A 334 -16.26 6.39 -2.89
CA ILE A 334 -16.89 5.30 -3.64
C ILE A 334 -17.91 5.86 -4.63
N GLY A 335 -18.80 6.74 -4.18
CA GLY A 335 -19.81 7.37 -5.04
C GLY A 335 -19.20 8.17 -6.20
N SER A 336 -18.15 8.94 -5.93
CA SER A 336 -17.45 9.71 -6.97
C SER A 336 -16.81 8.79 -8.02
N TYR A 337 -16.31 7.62 -7.62
CA TYR A 337 -15.68 6.67 -8.53
C TYR A 337 -16.69 5.82 -9.30
N VAL A 338 -17.86 5.60 -8.75
CA VAL A 338 -18.99 5.05 -9.52
C VAL A 338 -19.34 6.00 -10.68
N ALA A 339 -19.35 7.32 -10.42
CA ALA A 339 -19.53 8.31 -11.47
C ALA A 339 -18.38 8.28 -12.50
N ALA A 340 -17.14 8.22 -12.04
CA ALA A 340 -15.95 8.18 -12.93
C ALA A 340 -15.96 6.97 -13.87
N MET A 341 -16.45 5.82 -13.41
CA MET A 341 -16.53 4.58 -14.20
C MET A 341 -17.87 4.36 -14.89
N ASN A 342 -18.86 5.21 -14.60
CA ASN A 342 -20.25 5.01 -15.03
C ASN A 342 -20.83 3.67 -14.57
N GLY A 343 -20.63 3.36 -13.31
CA GLY A 343 -21.10 2.14 -12.67
C GLY A 343 -20.02 1.45 -11.82
N VAL A 344 -20.42 0.37 -11.16
CA VAL A 344 -19.53 -0.46 -10.34
C VAL A 344 -20.05 -1.91 -10.31
N ASP A 345 -19.15 -2.87 -10.38
CA ASP A 345 -19.47 -4.29 -10.23
C ASP A 345 -19.07 -4.82 -8.85
N VAL A 346 -17.92 -4.39 -8.36
CA VAL A 346 -17.33 -4.91 -7.12
C VAL A 346 -16.69 -3.79 -6.30
N ILE A 347 -16.93 -3.82 -4.99
CA ILE A 347 -16.25 -2.97 -4.01
C ILE A 347 -15.45 -3.89 -3.08
N CYS A 348 -14.16 -3.63 -2.94
CA CYS A 348 -13.25 -4.41 -2.10
C CYS A 348 -12.77 -3.58 -0.92
N PHE A 349 -12.78 -4.20 0.28
CA PHE A 349 -12.13 -3.66 1.47
C PHE A 349 -10.85 -4.45 1.74
N THR A 350 -9.77 -3.75 2.02
CA THR A 350 -8.46 -4.37 2.26
C THR A 350 -7.62 -3.53 3.23
N ALA A 351 -6.44 -4.01 3.56
CA ALA A 351 -5.53 -3.48 4.57
C ALA A 351 -6.07 -3.61 5.99
N GLY A 352 -5.31 -3.17 6.97
CA GLY A 352 -5.57 -3.47 8.38
C GLY A 352 -6.99 -3.15 8.86
N ILE A 353 -7.49 -1.97 8.56
CA ILE A 353 -8.85 -1.55 8.92
C ILE A 353 -9.88 -2.21 8.01
N GLY A 354 -9.65 -2.20 6.71
CA GLY A 354 -10.56 -2.81 5.73
C GLY A 354 -10.81 -4.30 5.99
N GLU A 355 -9.78 -5.02 6.40
CA GLU A 355 -9.85 -6.46 6.69
C GLU A 355 -10.42 -6.78 8.07
N ASN A 356 -10.18 -5.93 9.08
CA ASN A 356 -10.38 -6.28 10.49
C ASN A 356 -11.40 -5.42 11.23
N ALA A 357 -12.04 -4.44 10.59
CA ALA A 357 -13.01 -3.56 11.22
C ALA A 357 -14.42 -3.70 10.60
N PRO A 358 -15.20 -4.69 11.00
CA PRO A 358 -16.58 -4.88 10.49
C PRO A 358 -17.47 -3.65 10.64
N LEU A 359 -17.33 -2.90 11.74
CA LEU A 359 -18.09 -1.68 11.97
C LEU A 359 -17.85 -0.64 10.87
N VAL A 360 -16.59 -0.46 10.46
CA VAL A 360 -16.24 0.48 9.37
C VAL A 360 -16.94 0.06 8.08
N ARG A 361 -16.87 -1.22 7.72
CA ARG A 361 -17.51 -1.74 6.51
C ARG A 361 -19.03 -1.54 6.55
N SER A 362 -19.67 -1.80 7.70
CA SER A 362 -21.11 -1.57 7.90
C SER A 362 -21.48 -0.10 7.73
N LEU A 363 -20.76 0.80 8.39
CA LEU A 363 -21.03 2.24 8.33
C LEU A 363 -20.83 2.81 6.94
N VAL A 364 -19.81 2.34 6.21
CA VAL A 364 -19.61 2.74 4.80
C VAL A 364 -20.76 2.24 3.92
N CYS A 365 -21.10 0.96 4.05
CA CYS A 365 -22.12 0.33 3.20
C CYS A 365 -23.54 0.85 3.46
N GLU A 366 -23.83 1.39 4.64
CA GLU A 366 -25.11 2.08 4.92
C GLU A 366 -25.39 3.21 3.93
N HIS A 367 -24.37 3.86 3.39
CA HIS A 367 -24.50 4.91 2.39
C HIS A 367 -24.65 4.39 0.96
N LEU A 368 -24.53 3.10 0.73
CA LEU A 368 -24.42 2.51 -0.61
C LEU A 368 -25.71 1.78 -1.07
N GLY A 369 -26.82 2.00 -0.38
CA GLY A 369 -28.11 1.41 -0.75
C GLY A 369 -28.54 1.76 -2.18
N PHE A 370 -28.23 2.96 -2.66
CA PHE A 370 -28.53 3.41 -4.02
C PHE A 370 -27.79 2.59 -5.10
N LEU A 371 -26.70 1.91 -4.73
CA LEU A 371 -25.97 0.99 -5.62
C LEU A 371 -26.52 -0.43 -5.57
N GLY A 372 -27.60 -0.66 -4.83
CA GLY A 372 -28.16 -1.98 -4.61
C GLY A 372 -27.28 -2.87 -3.72
N VAL A 373 -26.47 -2.27 -2.86
CA VAL A 373 -25.65 -3.02 -1.87
C VAL A 373 -26.56 -3.55 -0.78
N SER A 374 -26.47 -4.84 -0.54
CA SER A 374 -27.11 -5.54 0.56
C SER A 374 -26.07 -6.39 1.29
N ILE A 375 -25.90 -6.15 2.58
CA ILE A 375 -24.85 -6.78 3.40
C ILE A 375 -25.38 -8.00 4.13
N ASP A 376 -24.59 -9.07 4.12
CA ASP A 376 -24.75 -10.24 4.99
C ASP A 376 -24.01 -9.95 6.30
N GLU A 377 -24.75 -9.67 7.37
CA GLU A 377 -24.20 -9.28 8.66
C GLU A 377 -23.31 -10.36 9.29
N GLU A 378 -23.65 -11.63 9.11
CA GLU A 378 -22.85 -12.74 9.62
C GLU A 378 -21.49 -12.81 8.90
N ALA A 379 -21.48 -12.71 7.59
CA ALA A 379 -20.26 -12.66 6.79
C ALA A 379 -19.41 -11.43 7.13
N ASN A 380 -20.05 -10.27 7.32
CA ASN A 380 -19.36 -9.02 7.66
C ASN A 380 -18.68 -9.04 9.03
N HIS A 381 -19.10 -9.89 9.96
CA HIS A 381 -18.47 -10.00 11.27
C HIS A 381 -17.10 -10.68 11.24
N LYS A 382 -16.77 -11.36 10.16
CA LYS A 382 -15.47 -12.03 10.00
C LYS A 382 -14.35 -11.01 9.80
N ARG A 383 -13.17 -11.35 10.31
CA ARG A 383 -11.98 -10.49 10.29
C ARG A 383 -10.83 -11.21 9.60
N GLY A 384 -10.11 -10.50 8.73
CA GLY A 384 -8.91 -11.00 8.09
C GLY A 384 -9.11 -12.17 7.12
N GLU A 385 -10.33 -12.40 6.66
CA GLU A 385 -10.66 -13.49 5.74
C GLU A 385 -11.04 -12.96 4.35
N GLU A 386 -10.68 -13.70 3.32
CA GLU A 386 -11.17 -13.47 1.95
C GLU A 386 -12.61 -13.96 1.86
N ILE A 387 -13.55 -13.03 1.78
CA ILE A 387 -14.99 -13.34 1.82
C ILE A 387 -15.83 -12.26 1.13
N ALA A 388 -16.90 -12.68 0.44
CA ALA A 388 -17.96 -11.77 0.04
C ALA A 388 -18.81 -11.45 1.27
N ILE A 389 -19.01 -10.17 1.55
CA ILE A 389 -19.84 -9.69 2.65
C ILE A 389 -21.20 -9.19 2.20
N SER A 390 -21.45 -9.15 0.90
CA SER A 390 -22.76 -8.86 0.32
C SER A 390 -23.59 -10.13 0.18
N THR A 391 -24.92 -9.98 0.23
CA THR A 391 -25.85 -11.07 -0.03
C THR A 391 -25.80 -11.50 -1.50
N PRO A 392 -26.24 -12.75 -1.83
CA PRO A 392 -26.24 -13.22 -3.23
C PRO A 392 -27.08 -12.38 -4.19
N ASP A 393 -28.12 -11.70 -3.68
CA ASP A 393 -29.00 -10.83 -4.46
C ASP A 393 -28.55 -9.35 -4.51
N SER A 394 -27.45 -9.02 -3.84
CA SER A 394 -26.86 -7.67 -3.90
C SER A 394 -26.45 -7.35 -5.35
N LYS A 395 -26.88 -6.20 -5.86
CA LYS A 395 -26.55 -5.76 -7.21
C LYS A 395 -25.08 -5.47 -7.39
N THR A 396 -24.47 -4.90 -6.36
CA THR A 396 -23.02 -4.68 -6.29
C THR A 396 -22.43 -5.68 -5.31
N THR A 397 -21.42 -6.41 -5.73
CA THR A 397 -20.69 -7.33 -4.85
C THR A 397 -19.75 -6.54 -3.94
N VAL A 398 -19.75 -6.83 -2.65
CA VAL A 398 -18.82 -6.26 -1.68
C VAL A 398 -18.00 -7.38 -1.06
N MET A 399 -16.68 -7.22 -1.09
CA MET A 399 -15.74 -8.26 -0.66
C MET A 399 -14.71 -7.72 0.30
N VAL A 400 -14.20 -8.59 1.16
CA VAL A 400 -12.96 -8.39 1.90
C VAL A 400 -11.89 -9.24 1.22
N ILE A 401 -10.78 -8.63 0.83
CA ILE A 401 -9.65 -9.33 0.21
C ILE A 401 -8.39 -8.89 0.95
N PRO A 402 -7.76 -9.78 1.73
CA PRO A 402 -6.49 -9.47 2.37
C PRO A 402 -5.41 -9.10 1.33
N THR A 403 -4.73 -7.98 1.56
CA THR A 403 -3.61 -7.55 0.72
C THR A 403 -2.31 -8.20 1.17
N ASN A 404 -1.39 -8.37 0.23
CA ASN A 404 -0.04 -8.83 0.50
C ASN A 404 0.94 -8.10 -0.43
N GLU A 405 1.38 -6.94 0.02
CA GLU A 405 2.25 -6.06 -0.76
C GLU A 405 3.62 -6.68 -0.98
N GLU A 406 4.18 -7.33 0.03
CA GLU A 406 5.50 -7.97 -0.04
C GLU A 406 5.50 -9.13 -1.04
N LEU A 407 4.47 -9.96 -1.04
CA LEU A 407 4.33 -11.04 -2.03
C LEU A 407 4.20 -10.47 -3.45
N THR A 408 3.44 -9.39 -3.60
CA THR A 408 3.30 -8.74 -4.91
C THR A 408 4.63 -8.20 -5.40
N ILE A 409 5.42 -7.56 -4.53
CA ILE A 409 6.78 -7.10 -4.86
C ILE A 409 7.66 -8.28 -5.26
N ALA A 410 7.59 -9.39 -4.54
CA ALA A 410 8.35 -10.59 -4.88
C ALA A 410 7.96 -11.16 -6.25
N ARG A 411 6.67 -11.24 -6.56
CA ARG A 411 6.18 -11.70 -7.88
C ARG A 411 6.64 -10.80 -9.02
N GLU A 412 6.54 -9.48 -8.85
CA GLU A 412 7.02 -8.49 -9.81
C GLU A 412 8.53 -8.64 -10.04
N THR A 413 9.29 -8.81 -8.96
CA THR A 413 10.75 -9.01 -9.01
C THR A 413 11.10 -10.25 -9.82
N VAL A 414 10.50 -11.39 -9.53
CA VAL A 414 10.75 -12.66 -10.23
C VAL A 414 10.41 -12.55 -11.71
N SER A 415 9.32 -11.84 -12.05
CA SER A 415 8.89 -11.70 -13.44
C SER A 415 9.90 -10.97 -14.32
N LEU A 416 10.73 -10.11 -13.73
CA LEU A 416 11.70 -9.27 -14.44
C LEU A 416 13.13 -9.83 -14.45
N VAL A 417 13.49 -10.66 -13.47
CA VAL A 417 14.89 -11.17 -13.34
C VAL A 417 15.09 -12.58 -13.89
N LYS A 418 14.12 -13.14 -14.58
CA LYS A 418 14.19 -14.47 -15.21
C LYS A 418 15.19 -14.54 -16.34
#